data_fa2248163447d7c0ca9f941c2c8e74bb
#
_entry.id   fa2248163447d7c0ca9f941c2c8e74bb
#
_cell.length_a   1.000
_cell.length_b   1.000
_cell.length_c   1.000
_cell.angle_alpha   90.00
_cell.angle_beta   90.00
_cell.angle_gamma   90.00
#
_symmetry.space_group_name_H-M   'P 1'
#
loop_
_entity.id
_entity.type
_entity.pdbx_description
1 polymer ?
#
loop_
_entity_poly.entity_id
_entity_poly.type
_entity_poly.pdbx_seq_one_letter_code
_entity_poly.pdbx_strand_id
1 'polypeptide(L)'
;MTMRIFPLTACMSSLPIPPSGSVFARGRTSTATTALRFCVLALALGPALASRAATPAEMKLIGDWTVEVTLKEPRAVTARLDVAPSELVTVTAEKHDALPLFNPRTGGWMKGAQLRGVRAQETTTPFLLDPDSLVLRAGPVADAETFRRGEDYEADLSWGTVGRLAKGRLKDGQPVYASYRYAPLRLDAVVLTRDAQIVLRRGEGRAAAPWPPKVDAGERPLANVWLPGRLAKLGPEHLFPILETAYPESPKPTPAPAERLLPRTMKKLRSGEPLRILAWGDSVTDGSYLSDPARERWQEQFVARLRERFPRANIELVTEAWGGRNTASYLSEPPGSPHNYREKVLGAKPDLVVSEFVNDAGLNPPQVEERYAKLLADFQGLGAEWIILTPHYVRPDWMNLTRERDVDEDPRPYVAGLRQFAARHPVALADAARRYGRLWRQGLPYSTLMLNSINHPDARGMKLFTDALMELFPDAP
;
A
#
# COMPACT_ATOMS: atom_id res chain seq x y z
N MET A 1 17.30 27.59 29.40
CA MET A 1 18.28 27.76 28.31
C MET A 1 17.48 27.93 27.03
N THR A 2 17.47 29.14 26.53
CA THR A 2 16.46 29.72 25.65
C THR A 2 16.74 29.36 24.17
N MET A 3 15.81 28.68 23.52
CA MET A 3 15.93 28.32 22.10
C MET A 3 15.28 29.42 21.25
N ARG A 4 16.07 30.07 20.39
CA ARG A 4 15.64 31.14 19.50
C ARG A 4 15.00 30.56 18.25
N ILE A 5 13.80 31.05 17.95
CA ILE A 5 13.04 30.80 16.72
C ILE A 5 13.46 31.87 15.69
N PHE A 6 13.79 31.46 14.47
CA PHE A 6 13.96 32.36 13.32
C PHE A 6 12.75 32.22 12.39
N PRO A 7 12.17 33.30 11.91
CA PRO A 7 11.10 33.25 10.91
C PRO A 7 11.67 33.24 9.48
N LEU A 8 11.14 32.37 8.62
CA LEU A 8 11.35 32.39 7.18
C LEU A 8 10.28 33.28 6.53
N THR A 9 10.74 34.36 5.93
CA THR A 9 9.94 35.34 5.17
C THR A 9 9.66 34.80 3.76
N ALA A 10 8.38 34.81 3.38
CA ALA A 10 7.91 34.44 2.04
C ALA A 10 8.27 35.55 1.03
N CYS A 11 8.77 35.14 -0.14
CA CYS A 11 8.92 36.00 -1.32
C CYS A 11 7.87 35.61 -2.35
N MET A 12 6.83 36.45 -2.49
CA MET A 12 5.84 36.38 -3.59
C MET A 12 6.40 37.12 -4.80
N SER A 13 6.45 36.49 -5.96
CA SER A 13 6.59 37.16 -7.25
C SER A 13 5.37 36.84 -8.10
N SER A 14 4.61 37.89 -8.36
CA SER A 14 3.45 37.98 -9.23
C SER A 14 3.84 37.99 -10.71
N LEU A 15 3.11 37.28 -11.57
CA LEU A 15 3.11 37.44 -13.03
C LEU A 15 1.67 37.58 -13.54
N PRO A 16 1.46 38.35 -14.64
CA PRO A 16 0.17 38.98 -14.96
C PRO A 16 -0.72 38.15 -15.87
N ILE A 17 -2.03 38.43 -15.77
CA ILE A 17 -3.14 37.91 -16.56
C ILE A 17 -3.28 38.73 -17.85
N PRO A 18 -3.47 38.15 -19.05
CA PRO A 18 -3.92 38.87 -20.23
C PRO A 18 -5.44 38.83 -20.38
N PRO A 19 -6.05 39.81 -21.09
CA PRO A 19 -7.47 40.13 -21.00
C PRO A 19 -8.34 39.37 -22.02
N SER A 20 -9.62 39.26 -21.65
CA SER A 20 -10.77 38.76 -22.40
C SER A 20 -11.07 39.59 -23.64
N GLY A 21 -11.29 38.94 -24.78
CA GLY A 21 -11.87 39.54 -25.98
C GLY A 21 -13.13 38.81 -26.41
N SER A 22 -14.26 39.50 -26.31
CA SER A 22 -15.59 39.09 -26.83
C SER A 22 -15.72 39.38 -28.32
N VAL A 23 -16.25 38.43 -29.10
CA VAL A 23 -16.84 38.76 -30.42
C VAL A 23 -18.14 37.98 -30.62
N PHE A 24 -19.23 38.75 -30.73
CA PHE A 24 -20.54 38.31 -31.17
C PHE A 24 -20.58 38.04 -32.69
N ALA A 25 -21.24 36.97 -33.12
CA ALA A 25 -21.81 36.90 -34.48
C ALA A 25 -23.14 36.13 -34.46
N ARG A 26 -24.19 36.84 -34.86
CA ARG A 26 -25.56 36.36 -35.17
C ARG A 26 -25.58 35.68 -36.55
N GLY A 27 -26.43 34.67 -36.73
CA GLY A 27 -26.77 34.17 -38.07
C GLY A 27 -27.77 33.02 -38.12
N ARG A 28 -29.05 33.40 -38.18
CA ARG A 28 -30.15 32.84 -39.00
C ARG A 28 -30.62 31.39 -38.92
N THR A 29 -31.89 31.31 -38.56
CA THR A 29 -32.89 30.24 -38.66
C THR A 29 -33.04 29.66 -40.08
N SER A 30 -33.19 28.34 -40.14
CA SER A 30 -33.87 27.64 -41.28
C SER A 30 -34.59 26.41 -40.73
N THR A 31 -35.93 26.47 -40.85
CA THR A 31 -36.88 25.39 -40.61
C THR A 31 -36.87 24.43 -41.79
N ALA A 32 -36.65 23.16 -41.53
CA ALA A 32 -36.96 22.08 -42.47
C ALA A 32 -37.62 20.92 -41.75
N THR A 33 -38.90 20.77 -42.01
CA THR A 33 -39.77 19.67 -41.60
C THR A 33 -39.40 18.41 -42.43
N THR A 34 -39.01 17.32 -41.81
CA THR A 34 -38.89 16.04 -42.54
C THR A 34 -39.42 14.88 -41.70
N ALA A 35 -40.26 14.11 -42.29
CA ALA A 35 -41.12 13.07 -41.81
C ALA A 35 -40.40 11.94 -41.07
N LEU A 36 -40.99 11.55 -39.94
CA LEU A 36 -40.60 10.41 -39.09
C LEU A 36 -41.01 9.10 -39.77
N ARG A 37 -40.04 8.30 -40.25
CA ARG A 37 -40.23 6.90 -40.56
C ARG A 37 -39.71 6.06 -39.36
N PHE A 38 -40.64 5.41 -38.67
CA PHE A 38 -40.34 4.42 -37.67
C PHE A 38 -39.75 3.17 -38.33
N CYS A 39 -38.42 2.95 -38.18
CA CYS A 39 -37.80 1.63 -38.33
C CYS A 39 -37.76 0.97 -36.97
N VAL A 40 -38.59 -0.06 -36.76
CA VAL A 40 -38.49 -0.97 -35.64
C VAL A 40 -37.26 -1.85 -35.87
N LEU A 41 -36.16 -1.50 -35.20
CA LEU A 41 -34.97 -2.35 -35.18
C LEU A 41 -35.16 -3.37 -34.04
N ALA A 42 -35.47 -4.60 -34.38
CA ALA A 42 -35.46 -5.73 -33.43
C ALA A 42 -34.01 -5.95 -32.97
N LEU A 43 -33.66 -5.47 -31.78
CA LEU A 43 -32.43 -5.89 -31.12
C LEU A 43 -32.54 -7.36 -30.78
N ALA A 44 -31.90 -8.23 -31.54
CA ALA A 44 -31.59 -9.57 -31.12
C ALA A 44 -30.62 -9.47 -29.91
N LEU A 45 -31.12 -9.71 -28.73
CA LEU A 45 -30.30 -10.02 -27.53
C LEU A 45 -29.54 -11.32 -27.84
N GLY A 46 -28.33 -11.17 -28.39
CA GLY A 46 -27.37 -12.27 -28.41
C GLY A 46 -27.06 -12.69 -26.97
N PRO A 47 -26.86 -13.99 -26.68
CA PRO A 47 -26.49 -14.43 -25.35
C PRO A 47 -25.19 -13.71 -24.96
N ALA A 48 -25.21 -13.03 -23.81
CA ALA A 48 -24.01 -12.50 -23.19
C ALA A 48 -23.04 -13.68 -23.04
N LEU A 49 -21.96 -13.68 -23.82
CA LEU A 49 -20.85 -14.61 -23.65
C LEU A 49 -20.30 -14.33 -22.26
N ALA A 50 -20.71 -15.17 -21.29
CA ALA A 50 -20.06 -15.23 -20.00
C ALA A 50 -18.57 -15.41 -20.27
N SER A 51 -17.76 -14.41 -19.92
CA SER A 51 -16.31 -14.47 -20.03
C SER A 51 -15.84 -15.70 -19.24
N ARG A 52 -15.56 -16.77 -19.96
CA ARG A 52 -15.01 -17.99 -19.37
C ARG A 52 -13.68 -17.59 -18.74
N ALA A 53 -13.56 -17.72 -17.43
CA ALA A 53 -12.32 -17.44 -16.74
C ALA A 53 -11.18 -18.19 -17.45
N ALA A 54 -10.17 -17.47 -17.87
CA ALA A 54 -9.05 -18.05 -18.61
C ALA A 54 -8.34 -19.07 -17.72
N THR A 55 -8.11 -20.28 -18.25
CA THR A 55 -7.39 -21.33 -17.52
C THR A 55 -6.03 -20.81 -17.02
N PRO A 56 -5.72 -20.91 -15.74
CA PRO A 56 -4.43 -20.50 -15.20
C PRO A 56 -3.28 -21.31 -15.81
N ALA A 57 -2.10 -20.69 -15.91
CA ALA A 57 -0.89 -21.41 -16.28
C ALA A 57 -0.38 -22.26 -15.10
N GLU A 58 0.05 -23.47 -15.40
CA GLU A 58 0.77 -24.33 -14.45
C GLU A 58 2.25 -24.00 -14.47
N MET A 59 2.87 -23.85 -13.31
CA MET A 59 4.27 -23.55 -13.15
C MET A 59 4.96 -24.65 -12.35
N LYS A 60 6.12 -25.11 -12.83
CA LYS A 60 6.91 -26.14 -12.16
C LYS A 60 8.40 -25.78 -12.22
N LEU A 61 9.09 -25.87 -11.09
CA LEU A 61 10.55 -25.80 -11.06
C LEU A 61 11.12 -27.09 -11.65
N ILE A 62 12.01 -26.96 -12.64
CA ILE A 62 12.74 -28.07 -13.28
C ILE A 62 14.26 -27.93 -13.12
N GLY A 63 14.72 -26.90 -12.44
CA GLY A 63 16.09 -26.60 -12.07
C GLY A 63 16.13 -25.52 -11.01
N ASP A 64 17.30 -25.16 -10.49
CA ASP A 64 17.45 -24.14 -9.45
C ASP A 64 16.95 -22.76 -9.90
N TRP A 65 17.06 -22.47 -11.20
CA TRP A 65 16.66 -21.20 -11.81
C TRP A 65 15.82 -21.36 -13.08
N THR A 66 15.31 -22.55 -13.35
CA THR A 66 14.53 -22.85 -14.55
C THR A 66 13.11 -23.25 -14.18
N VAL A 67 12.14 -22.60 -14.78
CA VAL A 67 10.70 -22.80 -14.58
C VAL A 67 10.10 -23.34 -15.88
N GLU A 68 9.39 -24.45 -15.81
CA GLU A 68 8.49 -24.91 -16.87
C GLU A 68 7.10 -24.32 -16.67
N VAL A 69 6.57 -23.68 -17.71
CA VAL A 69 5.26 -23.05 -17.70
C VAL A 69 4.39 -23.71 -18.75
N THR A 70 3.26 -24.24 -18.36
CA THR A 70 2.31 -24.92 -19.26
C THR A 70 0.96 -24.21 -19.24
N LEU A 71 0.48 -23.82 -20.41
CA LEU A 71 -0.86 -23.33 -20.64
C LEU A 71 -1.64 -24.38 -21.42
N LYS A 72 -2.82 -24.81 -20.92
CA LYS A 72 -3.65 -25.86 -21.55
C LYS A 72 -4.64 -25.29 -22.57
N GLU A 73 -5.17 -24.11 -22.34
CA GLU A 73 -6.20 -23.48 -23.19
C GLU A 73 -5.80 -22.04 -23.57
N PRO A 74 -6.23 -21.53 -24.74
CA PRO A 74 -7.03 -22.17 -25.80
C PRO A 74 -6.25 -23.17 -26.64
N ARG A 75 -4.93 -23.16 -26.58
CA ARG A 75 -4.00 -24.10 -27.22
C ARG A 75 -2.95 -24.50 -26.21
N ALA A 76 -2.64 -25.79 -26.13
CA ALA A 76 -1.56 -26.28 -25.27
C ALA A 76 -0.21 -25.71 -25.74
N VAL A 77 0.45 -24.95 -24.85
CA VAL A 77 1.79 -24.39 -25.05
C VAL A 77 2.59 -24.62 -23.79
N THR A 78 3.80 -25.12 -23.93
CA THR A 78 4.76 -25.29 -22.83
C THR A 78 6.06 -24.58 -23.19
N ALA A 79 6.62 -23.84 -22.22
CA ALA A 79 7.91 -23.18 -22.37
C ALA A 79 8.79 -23.45 -21.14
N ARG A 80 10.11 -23.51 -21.37
CA ARG A 80 11.13 -23.49 -20.33
C ARG A 80 11.70 -22.09 -20.27
N LEU A 81 11.69 -21.51 -19.07
CA LEU A 81 12.09 -20.14 -18.83
C LEU A 81 13.23 -20.13 -17.80
N ASP A 82 14.37 -19.57 -18.19
CA ASP A 82 15.50 -19.37 -17.31
C ASP A 82 15.35 -18.00 -16.62
N VAL A 83 15.27 -18.03 -15.30
CA VAL A 83 15.14 -16.84 -14.43
C VAL A 83 16.54 -16.44 -13.99
N ALA A 84 17.00 -15.28 -14.44
CA ALA A 84 18.28 -14.77 -13.95
C ALA A 84 18.17 -14.38 -12.46
N PRO A 85 19.12 -14.76 -11.58
CA PRO A 85 19.20 -14.25 -10.21
C PRO A 85 19.19 -12.71 -10.16
N SER A 86 18.85 -12.12 -9.02
CA SER A 86 19.04 -10.68 -8.82
C SER A 86 20.53 -10.34 -8.88
N GLU A 87 20.90 -9.43 -9.79
CA GLU A 87 22.27 -8.97 -9.92
C GLU A 87 22.70 -8.18 -8.68
N LEU A 88 23.92 -8.41 -8.22
CA LEU A 88 24.49 -7.64 -7.13
C LEU A 88 24.87 -6.24 -7.62
N VAL A 89 24.21 -5.23 -7.03
CA VAL A 89 24.57 -3.83 -7.23
C VAL A 89 25.72 -3.49 -6.29
N THR A 90 26.79 -2.92 -6.82
CA THR A 90 27.93 -2.46 -6.03
C THR A 90 27.79 -0.98 -5.70
N VAL A 91 27.89 -0.67 -4.41
CA VAL A 91 28.00 0.70 -3.90
C VAL A 91 29.43 0.92 -3.43
N THR A 92 30.09 1.95 -3.95
CA THR A 92 31.48 2.28 -3.62
C THR A 92 31.53 3.61 -2.87
N ALA A 93 32.18 3.60 -1.71
CA ALA A 93 32.48 4.78 -0.91
C ALA A 93 31.25 5.67 -0.58
N GLU A 94 30.12 5.04 -0.21
CA GLU A 94 28.97 5.76 0.31
C GLU A 94 29.36 6.53 1.57
N LYS A 95 29.30 7.87 1.51
CA LYS A 95 29.69 8.73 2.62
C LYS A 95 28.58 8.82 3.66
N HIS A 96 28.94 8.59 4.92
CA HIS A 96 28.21 8.96 6.11
C HIS A 96 29.00 10.03 6.86
N ASP A 97 28.40 11.20 7.12
CA ASP A 97 29.11 12.31 7.79
C ASP A 97 29.45 11.96 9.24
N ALA A 98 28.64 11.12 9.87
CA ALA A 98 28.91 10.50 11.16
C ALA A 98 28.11 9.22 11.31
N LEU A 99 28.59 8.26 12.10
CA LEU A 99 27.81 7.10 12.52
C LEU A 99 27.29 7.30 13.95
N PRO A 100 25.99 7.02 14.20
CA PRO A 100 25.48 6.95 15.56
C PRO A 100 26.12 5.78 16.32
N LEU A 101 26.00 5.76 17.63
CA LEU A 101 26.30 4.55 18.42
C LEU A 101 25.36 3.41 17.97
N PHE A 102 25.91 2.23 17.75
CA PHE A 102 25.13 1.05 17.46
C PHE A 102 24.25 0.68 18.66
N ASN A 103 22.92 0.61 18.44
CA ASN A 103 21.96 0.25 19.47
C ASN A 103 21.32 -1.12 19.21
N PRO A 104 21.81 -2.21 19.80
CA PRO A 104 21.27 -3.54 19.58
C PRO A 104 19.84 -3.77 20.10
N ARG A 105 19.31 -2.84 20.94
CA ARG A 105 18.00 -2.98 21.58
C ARG A 105 16.83 -2.44 20.79
N THR A 106 17.09 -1.79 19.66
CA THR A 106 16.05 -1.23 18.76
C THR A 106 15.69 -2.19 17.63
N GLY A 107 14.66 -1.85 16.85
CA GLY A 107 14.36 -2.55 15.58
C GLY A 107 15.54 -2.49 14.61
N GLY A 108 15.69 -3.49 13.74
CA GLY A 108 16.87 -3.66 12.89
C GLY A 108 17.25 -2.43 12.08
N TRP A 109 16.25 -1.74 11.50
CA TRP A 109 16.46 -0.51 10.71
C TRP A 109 16.81 0.72 11.54
N MET A 110 16.75 0.66 12.87
CA MET A 110 17.07 1.75 13.81
C MET A 110 18.35 1.50 14.62
N LYS A 111 19.04 0.38 14.39
CA LYS A 111 20.24 0.04 15.18
C LYS A 111 21.43 0.92 14.88
N GLY A 112 21.43 1.61 13.73
CA GLY A 112 22.50 2.49 13.29
C GLY A 112 22.09 3.32 12.08
N ALA A 113 23.06 3.91 11.37
CA ALA A 113 22.84 4.58 10.09
C ALA A 113 22.46 3.53 9.02
N GLN A 114 21.49 3.85 8.20
CA GLN A 114 20.99 3.00 7.11
C GLN A 114 21.91 3.10 5.89
N LEU A 115 22.27 1.95 5.29
CA LEU A 115 22.95 1.90 4.00
C LEU A 115 21.94 2.27 2.90
N ARG A 116 22.28 3.25 2.05
CA ARG A 116 21.34 3.86 1.07
C ARG A 116 20.84 2.85 0.03
N GLY A 117 21.67 1.91 -0.40
CA GLY A 117 21.30 0.92 -1.41
C GLY A 117 20.17 -0.02 -0.99
N VAL A 118 19.98 -0.22 0.32
CA VAL A 118 18.91 -1.07 0.87
C VAL A 118 17.80 -0.26 1.54
N ARG A 119 17.85 1.07 1.44
CA ARG A 119 16.89 1.95 2.09
C ARG A 119 15.52 1.90 1.43
N ALA A 120 14.49 1.87 2.27
CA ALA A 120 13.08 1.84 1.92
C ALA A 120 12.34 2.88 2.79
N GLN A 121 12.20 4.11 2.28
CA GLN A 121 11.66 5.25 3.02
C GLN A 121 12.43 5.50 4.35
N GLU A 122 11.74 5.45 5.50
CA GLU A 122 12.31 5.62 6.83
C GLU A 122 12.97 4.33 7.37
N THR A 123 12.86 3.21 6.64
CA THR A 123 13.42 1.91 7.01
C THR A 123 14.44 1.42 5.99
N THR A 124 14.81 0.16 6.10
CA THR A 124 15.55 -0.59 5.09
C THR A 124 14.83 -1.90 4.76
N THR A 125 15.03 -2.43 3.58
CA THR A 125 14.54 -3.76 3.23
C THR A 125 15.52 -4.81 3.73
N PRO A 126 15.07 -5.74 4.56
CA PRO A 126 15.94 -6.77 5.10
C PRO A 126 16.38 -7.79 4.03
N PHE A 127 17.55 -8.39 4.26
CA PHE A 127 18.14 -9.47 3.45
C PHE A 127 18.57 -9.08 2.03
N LEU A 128 18.61 -7.79 1.68
CA LEU A 128 19.18 -7.35 0.40
C LEU A 128 20.72 -7.28 0.45
N LEU A 129 21.29 -6.85 1.57
CA LEU A 129 22.74 -6.69 1.72
C LEU A 129 23.46 -8.05 1.52
N ASP A 130 24.54 -8.05 0.73
CA ASP A 130 25.51 -9.13 0.72
C ASP A 130 26.40 -9.00 1.98
N PRO A 131 26.21 -9.84 3.00
CA PRO A 131 26.76 -9.63 4.33
C PRO A 131 28.30 -9.65 4.37
N ASP A 132 28.93 -10.34 3.42
CA ASP A 132 30.39 -10.47 3.34
C ASP A 132 31.06 -9.33 2.56
N SER A 133 30.25 -8.43 2.02
CA SER A 133 30.75 -7.35 1.15
C SER A 133 30.95 -6.02 1.87
N LEU A 134 30.44 -5.85 3.11
CA LEU A 134 30.47 -4.58 3.81
C LEU A 134 31.87 -4.23 4.33
N VAL A 135 32.40 -3.10 3.88
CA VAL A 135 33.69 -2.55 4.32
C VAL A 135 33.50 -1.08 4.66
N LEU A 136 33.94 -0.65 5.85
CA LEU A 136 33.99 0.75 6.25
C LEU A 136 35.44 1.28 6.24
N ARG A 137 35.62 2.49 5.67
CA ARG A 137 36.92 3.16 5.57
C ARG A 137 36.87 4.59 6.07
N ALA A 138 38.01 5.11 6.47
CA ALA A 138 38.18 6.50 6.88
C ALA A 138 38.17 7.50 5.70
N GLY A 139 38.33 7.02 4.47
CA GLY A 139 38.33 7.82 3.25
C GLY A 139 37.69 7.10 2.06
N PRO A 140 37.46 7.83 0.94
CA PRO A 140 36.77 7.26 -0.22
C PRO A 140 37.65 6.35 -1.10
N VAL A 141 38.96 6.36 -0.91
CA VAL A 141 39.93 5.61 -1.71
C VAL A 141 40.13 4.18 -1.16
N ALA A 142 40.53 3.27 -2.03
CA ALA A 142 40.62 1.86 -1.68
C ALA A 142 41.71 1.53 -0.64
N ASP A 143 42.74 2.33 -0.55
CA ASP A 143 43.86 2.23 0.39
C ASP A 143 43.66 3.00 1.71
N ALA A 144 42.51 3.70 1.85
CA ALA A 144 42.19 4.37 3.12
C ALA A 144 42.07 3.35 4.25
N GLU A 145 42.42 3.80 5.47
CA GLU A 145 42.30 2.98 6.69
C GLU A 145 40.96 2.32 6.81
N THR A 146 40.98 1.01 7.05
CA THR A 146 39.77 0.20 7.20
C THR A 146 39.41 0.03 8.67
N PHE A 147 38.14 0.22 9.01
CA PHE A 147 37.58 -0.06 10.31
C PHE A 147 37.15 -1.53 10.42
N ARG A 148 37.24 -2.11 11.63
CA ARG A 148 36.94 -3.51 11.89
C ARG A 148 35.58 -3.66 12.57
N ARG A 149 34.75 -4.54 12.02
CA ARG A 149 33.48 -4.92 12.66
C ARG A 149 33.76 -5.68 13.97
N GLY A 150 32.99 -5.40 15.02
CA GLY A 150 33.18 -5.94 16.36
C GLY A 150 34.21 -5.21 17.23
N GLU A 151 35.05 -4.34 16.61
CA GLU A 151 36.06 -3.52 17.30
C GLU A 151 35.72 -2.05 17.20
N ASP A 152 35.54 -1.55 15.99
CA ASP A 152 35.33 -0.12 15.69
C ASP A 152 33.86 0.22 15.45
N TYR A 153 33.15 -0.70 14.79
CA TYR A 153 31.73 -0.57 14.47
C TYR A 153 31.02 -1.92 14.60
N GLU A 154 29.70 -1.86 14.66
CA GLU A 154 28.83 -3.02 14.51
C GLU A 154 27.78 -2.77 13.41
N ALA A 155 27.23 -3.84 12.83
CA ALA A 155 26.25 -3.79 11.78
C ALA A 155 25.16 -4.84 11.97
N ASP A 156 23.93 -4.44 11.70
CA ASP A 156 22.86 -5.41 11.45
C ASP A 156 22.87 -5.73 9.94
N LEU A 157 23.50 -6.84 9.58
CA LEU A 157 23.66 -7.24 8.18
C LEU A 157 22.34 -7.64 7.52
N SER A 158 21.37 -8.09 8.32
CA SER A 158 20.03 -8.38 7.78
C SER A 158 19.29 -7.11 7.38
N TRP A 159 19.44 -6.04 8.14
CA TRP A 159 18.76 -4.77 7.89
C TRP A 159 19.64 -3.73 7.19
N GLY A 160 20.93 -4.00 6.97
CA GLY A 160 21.85 -3.06 6.34
C GLY A 160 21.99 -1.75 7.13
N THR A 161 22.16 -1.85 8.46
CA THR A 161 22.43 -0.69 9.32
C THR A 161 23.78 -0.82 9.99
N VAL A 162 24.48 0.29 10.16
CA VAL A 162 25.83 0.36 10.73
C VAL A 162 25.92 1.43 11.82
N GLY A 163 26.65 1.16 12.89
CA GLY A 163 26.88 2.13 13.96
C GLY A 163 28.24 1.94 14.62
N ARG A 164 28.84 3.03 15.09
CA ARG A 164 30.13 2.99 15.79
C ARG A 164 30.00 2.30 17.16
N LEU A 165 31.07 1.70 17.63
CA LEU A 165 31.19 1.18 18.97
C LEU A 165 31.83 2.24 19.89
N ALA A 166 31.34 2.35 21.13
CA ALA A 166 31.80 3.38 22.08
C ALA A 166 33.31 3.32 22.39
N LYS A 167 33.89 2.10 22.36
CA LYS A 167 35.31 1.87 22.63
C LYS A 167 36.17 1.73 21.37
N GLY A 168 35.56 1.82 20.18
CA GLY A 168 36.25 1.70 18.91
C GLY A 168 37.09 2.93 18.54
N ARG A 169 37.92 2.79 17.51
CA ARG A 169 38.75 3.88 16.96
C ARG A 169 37.90 4.95 16.26
N LEU A 170 36.72 4.57 15.74
CA LEU A 170 35.81 5.47 15.06
C LEU A 170 35.17 6.47 16.04
N LYS A 171 35.48 7.77 15.87
CA LYS A 171 35.07 8.84 16.77
C LYS A 171 33.69 9.41 16.39
N ASP A 172 33.07 10.08 17.34
CA ASP A 172 31.85 10.85 17.07
C ASP A 172 32.13 12.00 16.10
N GLY A 173 31.19 12.26 15.18
CA GLY A 173 31.37 13.27 14.15
C GLY A 173 32.40 12.92 13.05
N GLN A 174 33.03 11.74 13.11
CA GLN A 174 33.99 11.33 12.10
C GLN A 174 33.28 10.79 10.85
N PRO A 175 33.55 11.34 9.66
CA PRO A 175 33.05 10.77 8.41
C PRO A 175 33.59 9.38 8.16
N VAL A 176 32.74 8.50 7.58
CA VAL A 176 33.11 7.18 7.12
C VAL A 176 32.56 6.90 5.73
N TYR A 177 33.19 5.96 5.03
CA TYR A 177 32.84 5.57 3.67
C TYR A 177 32.55 4.07 3.63
N ALA A 178 31.29 3.73 3.33
CA ALA A 178 30.84 2.33 3.22
C ALA A 178 30.93 1.87 1.77
N SER A 179 31.54 0.70 1.56
CA SER A 179 31.46 -0.03 0.29
C SER A 179 30.83 -1.37 0.53
N TYR A 180 29.87 -1.75 -0.30
CA TYR A 180 29.09 -2.98 -0.14
C TYR A 180 28.39 -3.39 -1.43
N ARG A 181 27.83 -4.59 -1.45
CA ARG A 181 26.96 -5.08 -2.52
C ARG A 181 25.58 -5.44 -1.95
N TYR A 182 24.57 -5.34 -2.76
CA TYR A 182 23.23 -5.78 -2.41
C TYR A 182 22.47 -6.31 -3.63
N ALA A 183 21.52 -7.22 -3.40
CA ALA A 183 20.62 -7.74 -4.43
C ALA A 183 19.23 -7.07 -4.27
N PRO A 184 18.77 -6.26 -5.23
CA PRO A 184 17.47 -5.63 -5.12
C PRO A 184 16.32 -6.64 -5.22
N LEU A 185 15.15 -6.26 -4.70
CA LEU A 185 13.88 -6.94 -4.96
C LEU A 185 13.54 -6.84 -6.44
N ARG A 186 12.97 -7.91 -7.02
CA ARG A 186 12.54 -7.92 -8.43
C ARG A 186 11.31 -8.80 -8.64
N LEU A 187 10.41 -8.34 -9.47
CA LEU A 187 9.23 -9.10 -9.88
C LEU A 187 9.26 -9.26 -11.40
N ASP A 188 9.53 -10.47 -11.89
CA ASP A 188 9.54 -10.80 -13.32
C ASP A 188 8.17 -11.28 -13.76
N ALA A 189 7.74 -10.97 -14.97
CA ALA A 189 6.44 -11.38 -15.50
C ALA A 189 6.58 -12.49 -16.55
N VAL A 190 5.78 -13.54 -16.40
CA VAL A 190 5.56 -14.57 -17.41
C VAL A 190 4.38 -14.15 -18.27
N VAL A 191 4.58 -14.00 -19.56
CA VAL A 191 3.61 -13.42 -20.50
C VAL A 191 3.39 -14.33 -21.69
N LEU A 192 2.13 -14.51 -22.08
CA LEU A 192 1.76 -15.07 -23.39
C LEU A 192 1.73 -13.93 -24.41
N THR A 193 2.61 -13.97 -25.39
CA THR A 193 2.69 -12.98 -26.46
C THR A 193 1.55 -13.14 -27.48
N ARG A 194 1.40 -12.17 -28.37
CA ARG A 194 0.42 -12.23 -29.50
C ARG A 194 0.66 -13.41 -30.43
N ASP A 195 1.91 -13.83 -30.55
CA ASP A 195 2.32 -14.97 -31.40
C ASP A 195 2.20 -16.30 -30.65
N ALA A 196 1.46 -16.32 -29.52
CA ALA A 196 1.22 -17.48 -28.68
C ALA A 196 2.51 -18.13 -28.11
N GLN A 197 3.54 -17.34 -27.87
CA GLN A 197 4.75 -17.79 -27.17
C GLN A 197 4.70 -17.39 -25.70
N ILE A 198 5.19 -18.24 -24.82
CA ILE A 198 5.37 -17.92 -23.40
C ILE A 198 6.79 -17.39 -23.21
N VAL A 199 6.90 -16.17 -22.70
CA VAL A 199 8.19 -15.48 -22.47
C VAL A 199 8.29 -14.96 -21.04
N LEU A 200 9.52 -14.85 -20.54
CA LEU A 200 9.82 -14.17 -19.30
C LEU A 200 10.26 -12.73 -19.59
N ARG A 201 9.61 -11.76 -18.95
CA ARG A 201 10.02 -10.36 -18.96
C ARG A 201 10.63 -10.00 -17.63
N ARG A 202 11.86 -9.57 -17.66
CA ARG A 202 12.59 -9.17 -16.47
C ARG A 202 12.04 -7.85 -15.94
N GLY A 203 11.78 -7.80 -14.62
CA GLY A 203 11.40 -6.59 -13.88
C GLY A 203 12.59 -5.71 -13.54
N GLU A 204 12.29 -4.51 -13.07
CA GLU A 204 13.27 -3.57 -12.53
C GLU A 204 13.62 -3.95 -11.07
N GLY A 205 14.93 -3.94 -10.76
CA GLY A 205 15.39 -4.13 -9.38
C GLY A 205 15.16 -2.88 -8.53
N ARG A 206 14.51 -3.04 -7.38
CA ARG A 206 14.21 -1.94 -6.44
C ARG A 206 14.50 -2.34 -4.99
N ALA A 207 14.79 -1.37 -4.15
CA ALA A 207 14.96 -1.63 -2.72
C ALA A 207 13.61 -1.94 -2.03
N ALA A 208 12.50 -1.40 -2.53
CA ALA A 208 11.15 -1.66 -2.03
C ALA A 208 10.11 -1.54 -3.14
N ALA A 209 8.92 -2.08 -2.93
CA ALA A 209 7.74 -1.97 -3.78
C ALA A 209 8.03 -2.17 -5.29
N PRO A 210 8.64 -3.30 -5.73
CA PRO A 210 8.88 -3.55 -7.14
C PRO A 210 7.56 -3.73 -7.89
N TRP A 211 7.56 -3.28 -9.15
CA TRP A 211 6.43 -3.46 -10.06
C TRP A 211 6.70 -4.59 -11.04
N PRO A 212 5.67 -5.36 -11.44
CA PRO A 212 5.84 -6.27 -12.56
C PRO A 212 6.07 -5.47 -13.84
N PRO A 213 6.80 -6.02 -14.82
CA PRO A 213 6.96 -5.40 -16.13
C PRO A 213 5.61 -5.12 -16.78
N LYS A 214 5.55 -4.03 -17.53
CA LYS A 214 4.37 -3.69 -18.34
C LYS A 214 4.11 -4.78 -19.38
N VAL A 215 2.86 -5.22 -19.46
CA VAL A 215 2.39 -6.15 -20.48
C VAL A 215 1.78 -5.34 -21.62
N ASP A 216 2.16 -5.65 -22.88
CA ASP A 216 1.69 -4.91 -24.05
C ASP A 216 0.24 -5.24 -24.39
N ALA A 217 -0.44 -4.33 -25.09
CA ALA A 217 -1.82 -4.57 -25.50
C ALA A 217 -1.92 -5.84 -26.39
N GLY A 218 -2.88 -6.69 -26.07
CA GLY A 218 -3.08 -7.96 -26.77
C GLY A 218 -2.19 -9.12 -26.29
N GLU A 219 -1.35 -8.92 -25.31
CA GLU A 219 -0.65 -9.96 -24.57
C GLU A 219 -1.39 -10.30 -23.26
N ARG A 220 -1.13 -11.49 -22.74
CA ARG A 220 -1.77 -11.97 -21.51
C ARG A 220 -0.72 -12.27 -20.44
N PRO A 221 -0.75 -11.62 -19.26
CA PRO A 221 0.07 -12.01 -18.15
C PRO A 221 -0.42 -13.37 -17.62
N LEU A 222 0.50 -14.29 -17.37
CA LEU A 222 0.22 -15.65 -16.89
C LEU A 222 0.62 -15.86 -15.45
N ALA A 223 1.72 -15.24 -15.04
CA ALA A 223 2.29 -15.39 -13.70
C ALA A 223 3.33 -14.31 -13.44
N ASN A 224 3.77 -14.20 -12.19
CA ASN A 224 5.00 -13.49 -11.83
C ASN A 224 5.97 -14.44 -11.12
N VAL A 225 7.26 -14.13 -11.22
CA VAL A 225 8.33 -14.77 -10.45
C VAL A 225 8.89 -13.75 -9.48
N TRP A 226 8.79 -14.03 -8.20
CA TRP A 226 9.19 -13.15 -7.11
C TRP A 226 10.63 -13.43 -6.66
N LEU A 227 11.47 -12.40 -6.69
CA LEU A 227 12.85 -12.43 -6.20
C LEU A 227 12.96 -11.44 -5.04
N PRO A 228 12.85 -11.91 -3.78
CA PRO A 228 12.89 -11.07 -2.58
C PRO A 228 14.31 -10.66 -2.16
N GLY A 229 15.17 -10.33 -3.12
CA GLY A 229 16.57 -10.01 -2.89
C GLY A 229 17.50 -11.18 -3.21
N ARG A 230 18.40 -11.49 -2.28
CA ARG A 230 19.40 -12.54 -2.45
C ARG A 230 18.82 -13.94 -2.27
N LEU A 231 18.82 -14.72 -3.33
CA LEU A 231 18.39 -16.12 -3.32
C LEU A 231 19.53 -17.03 -3.78
N ALA A 232 19.67 -18.20 -3.15
CA ALA A 232 20.53 -19.26 -3.64
C ALA A 232 19.90 -19.99 -4.83
N LYS A 233 18.57 -20.15 -4.80
CA LYS A 233 17.75 -20.79 -5.84
C LYS A 233 16.28 -20.37 -5.69
N LEU A 234 15.50 -20.62 -6.70
CA LEU A 234 14.05 -20.48 -6.62
C LEU A 234 13.42 -21.63 -5.83
N GLY A 235 12.36 -21.32 -5.08
CA GLY A 235 11.44 -22.26 -4.47
C GLY A 235 10.03 -22.10 -5.02
N PRO A 236 9.10 -23.03 -4.77
CA PRO A 236 7.70 -22.91 -5.17
C PRO A 236 7.03 -21.61 -4.65
N GLU A 237 7.48 -21.11 -3.50
CA GLU A 237 7.03 -19.87 -2.85
C GLU A 237 7.33 -18.61 -3.66
N HIS A 238 8.25 -18.69 -4.63
CA HIS A 238 8.62 -17.60 -5.53
C HIS A 238 7.77 -17.56 -6.82
N LEU A 239 6.95 -18.58 -7.06
CA LEU A 239 6.13 -18.70 -8.27
C LEU A 239 4.70 -18.24 -7.99
N PHE A 240 4.25 -17.18 -8.62
CA PHE A 240 2.93 -16.56 -8.42
C PHE A 240 2.10 -16.64 -9.71
N PRO A 241 1.44 -17.78 -9.99
CA PRO A 241 0.53 -17.90 -11.13
C PRO A 241 -0.68 -16.97 -10.93
N ILE A 242 -1.16 -16.36 -12.02
CA ILE A 242 -2.39 -15.56 -12.01
C ILE A 242 -3.57 -16.51 -12.11
N LEU A 243 -4.20 -16.77 -10.96
CA LEU A 243 -5.41 -17.58 -10.84
C LEU A 243 -6.68 -16.74 -11.01
N GLU A 244 -6.60 -15.45 -10.71
CA GLU A 244 -7.67 -14.46 -10.77
C GLU A 244 -7.14 -13.18 -11.42
N THR A 245 -7.85 -12.68 -12.42
CA THR A 245 -7.46 -11.43 -13.10
C THR A 245 -7.81 -10.18 -12.30
N ALA A 246 -8.73 -10.29 -11.35
CA ALA A 246 -9.15 -9.26 -10.42
C ALA A 246 -9.73 -9.91 -9.16
N TYR A 247 -9.91 -9.12 -8.12
CA TYR A 247 -10.63 -9.56 -6.93
C TYR A 247 -12.06 -9.98 -7.31
N PRO A 248 -12.52 -11.16 -6.88
CA PRO A 248 -13.87 -11.64 -7.19
C PRO A 248 -14.89 -10.88 -6.33
N GLU A 249 -15.43 -9.80 -6.89
CA GLU A 249 -16.46 -9.01 -6.21
C GLU A 249 -17.72 -9.88 -5.99
N SER A 250 -18.16 -9.95 -4.75
CA SER A 250 -19.44 -10.59 -4.43
C SER A 250 -20.59 -9.72 -4.93
N PRO A 251 -21.72 -10.31 -5.38
CA PRO A 251 -22.93 -9.54 -5.63
C PRO A 251 -23.29 -8.73 -4.38
N LYS A 252 -23.54 -7.44 -4.55
CA LYS A 252 -23.92 -6.58 -3.43
C LYS A 252 -25.29 -7.01 -2.90
N PRO A 253 -25.44 -7.15 -1.57
CA PRO A 253 -26.75 -7.44 -1.00
C PRO A 253 -27.70 -6.27 -1.24
N THR A 254 -28.97 -6.57 -1.34
CA THR A 254 -30.04 -5.55 -1.45
C THR A 254 -30.94 -5.68 -0.22
N PRO A 255 -31.02 -4.64 0.66
CA PRO A 255 -30.28 -3.35 0.58
C PRO A 255 -28.77 -3.51 0.84
N ALA A 256 -27.98 -2.59 0.28
CA ALA A 256 -26.53 -2.54 0.52
C ALA A 256 -26.22 -2.32 2.02
N PRO A 257 -25.06 -2.78 2.54
CA PRO A 257 -24.74 -2.64 3.97
C PRO A 257 -24.86 -1.21 4.50
N ALA A 258 -24.47 -0.19 3.72
CA ALA A 258 -24.57 1.20 4.11
C ALA A 258 -26.02 1.67 4.31
N GLU A 259 -26.99 1.12 3.56
CA GLU A 259 -28.41 1.46 3.74
C GLU A 259 -28.93 1.11 5.14
N ARG A 260 -28.43 0.02 5.70
CA ARG A 260 -28.82 -0.48 7.01
C ARG A 260 -27.97 0.09 8.15
N LEU A 261 -26.67 0.18 7.94
CA LEU A 261 -25.68 0.48 9.00
C LEU A 261 -25.30 1.96 9.05
N LEU A 262 -25.51 2.70 7.94
CA LEU A 262 -25.13 4.11 7.77
C LEU A 262 -26.30 4.94 7.20
N PRO A 263 -27.52 4.84 7.76
CA PRO A 263 -28.72 5.47 7.15
C PRO A 263 -28.64 7.00 7.11
N ARG A 264 -27.98 7.64 8.09
CA ARG A 264 -27.79 9.10 8.11
C ARG A 264 -26.80 9.55 7.05
N THR A 265 -25.69 8.85 6.93
CA THR A 265 -24.70 9.06 5.88
C THR A 265 -25.34 8.89 4.49
N MET A 266 -26.11 7.81 4.28
CA MET A 266 -26.82 7.58 3.02
C MET A 266 -27.83 8.69 2.70
N LYS A 267 -28.58 9.17 3.70
CA LYS A 267 -29.48 10.31 3.52
C LYS A 267 -28.71 11.55 3.04
N LYS A 268 -27.63 11.93 3.74
CA LYS A 268 -26.83 13.12 3.40
C LYS A 268 -26.17 13.00 2.03
N LEU A 269 -25.62 11.83 1.67
CA LEU A 269 -25.05 11.60 0.34
C LEU A 269 -26.06 11.84 -0.79
N ARG A 270 -27.33 11.43 -0.58
CA ARG A 270 -28.40 11.59 -1.58
C ARG A 270 -29.01 12.97 -1.60
N SER A 271 -29.16 13.63 -0.45
CA SER A 271 -29.82 14.94 -0.34
C SER A 271 -28.89 16.10 -0.69
N GLY A 272 -27.59 15.96 -0.55
CA GLY A 272 -26.60 17.04 -0.66
C GLY A 272 -26.46 17.84 0.64
N GLU A 273 -27.05 17.36 1.75
CA GLU A 273 -26.78 17.94 3.07
C GLU A 273 -25.29 17.78 3.41
N PRO A 274 -24.67 18.73 4.14
CA PRO A 274 -23.27 18.63 4.55
C PRO A 274 -22.98 17.32 5.30
N LEU A 275 -21.96 16.56 4.85
CA LEU A 275 -21.50 15.32 5.45
C LEU A 275 -20.04 15.47 5.85
N ARG A 276 -19.75 15.45 7.15
CA ARG A 276 -18.39 15.47 7.67
C ARG A 276 -17.90 14.05 7.92
N ILE A 277 -16.90 13.64 7.16
CA ILE A 277 -16.22 12.35 7.29
C ILE A 277 -14.90 12.56 8.02
N LEU A 278 -14.69 11.84 9.11
CA LEU A 278 -13.41 11.76 9.82
C LEU A 278 -12.69 10.46 9.44
N ALA A 279 -11.57 10.57 8.75
CA ALA A 279 -10.60 9.49 8.60
C ALA A 279 -9.68 9.50 9.82
N TRP A 280 -9.75 8.44 10.65
CA TRP A 280 -9.02 8.35 11.91
C TRP A 280 -8.12 7.12 11.91
N GLY A 281 -6.81 7.33 12.17
CA GLY A 281 -5.89 6.22 12.10
C GLY A 281 -4.46 6.50 12.49
N ASP A 282 -3.56 5.67 11.98
CA ASP A 282 -2.12 5.78 12.21
C ASP A 282 -1.37 6.30 10.95
N SER A 283 -0.09 5.87 10.74
CA SER A 283 0.71 6.31 9.59
C SER A 283 0.10 5.93 8.23
N VAL A 284 -0.68 4.87 8.17
CA VAL A 284 -1.35 4.44 6.92
C VAL A 284 -2.46 5.42 6.54
N THR A 285 -3.19 5.93 7.53
CA THR A 285 -4.19 7.00 7.33
C THR A 285 -3.52 8.35 7.11
N ASP A 286 -2.41 8.68 7.81
CA ASP A 286 -1.62 9.88 7.54
C ASP A 286 -1.14 9.93 6.08
N GLY A 287 -0.59 8.82 5.57
CA GLY A 287 -0.21 8.67 4.17
C GLY A 287 0.73 9.73 3.61
N SER A 288 1.42 10.52 4.46
CA SER A 288 2.37 11.57 4.03
C SER A 288 3.58 11.01 3.28
N TYR A 289 3.83 9.72 3.39
CA TYR A 289 4.89 8.99 2.69
C TYR A 289 4.57 8.67 1.22
N LEU A 290 3.33 8.85 0.77
CA LEU A 290 2.91 8.65 -0.63
C LEU A 290 3.46 9.75 -1.52
N SER A 291 3.58 9.48 -2.82
CA SER A 291 4.10 10.44 -3.79
C SER A 291 3.14 11.62 -4.05
N ASP A 292 1.84 11.35 -4.04
CA ASP A 292 0.75 12.34 -4.14
C ASP A 292 -0.33 12.04 -3.09
N PRO A 293 -0.10 12.42 -1.81
CA PRO A 293 -1.02 12.12 -0.74
C PRO A 293 -2.45 12.60 -0.98
N ALA A 294 -2.62 13.73 -1.69
CA ALA A 294 -3.94 14.30 -1.98
C ALA A 294 -4.78 13.45 -2.95
N ARG A 295 -4.14 12.52 -3.68
CA ARG A 295 -4.82 11.61 -4.61
C ARG A 295 -4.70 10.15 -4.21
N GLU A 296 -3.62 9.79 -3.52
CA GLU A 296 -3.26 8.40 -3.28
C GLU A 296 -3.71 7.86 -1.93
N ARG A 297 -3.95 8.72 -0.93
CA ARG A 297 -4.51 8.29 0.36
C ARG A 297 -5.85 7.59 0.17
N TRP A 298 -6.10 6.53 0.92
CA TRP A 298 -7.35 5.77 0.84
C TRP A 298 -8.59 6.64 1.08
N GLN A 299 -8.54 7.59 2.04
CA GLN A 299 -9.66 8.48 2.35
C GLN A 299 -9.95 9.49 1.24
N GLU A 300 -8.91 9.98 0.56
CA GLU A 300 -9.07 10.88 -0.58
C GLU A 300 -9.71 10.15 -1.77
N GLN A 301 -9.21 8.94 -2.08
CA GLN A 301 -9.79 8.08 -3.11
C GLN A 301 -11.24 7.70 -2.77
N PHE A 302 -11.52 7.40 -1.50
CA PHE A 302 -12.86 7.05 -1.03
C PHE A 302 -13.84 8.20 -1.24
N VAL A 303 -13.49 9.42 -0.80
CA VAL A 303 -14.32 10.62 -0.98
C VAL A 303 -14.51 10.94 -2.46
N ALA A 304 -13.46 10.82 -3.28
CA ALA A 304 -13.58 11.00 -4.73
C ALA A 304 -14.62 10.04 -5.33
N ARG A 305 -14.54 8.74 -5.00
CA ARG A 305 -15.49 7.73 -5.49
C ARG A 305 -16.91 7.91 -4.93
N LEU A 306 -17.06 8.40 -3.69
CA LEU A 306 -18.38 8.77 -3.17
C LEU A 306 -18.99 9.92 -3.96
N ARG A 307 -18.23 10.97 -4.30
CA ARG A 307 -18.70 12.08 -5.13
C ARG A 307 -19.07 11.65 -6.55
N GLU A 308 -18.32 10.74 -7.14
CA GLU A 308 -18.67 10.14 -8.44
C GLU A 308 -19.99 9.36 -8.37
N ARG A 309 -20.19 8.58 -7.30
CA ARG A 309 -21.38 7.74 -7.13
C ARG A 309 -22.61 8.53 -6.69
N PHE A 310 -22.41 9.59 -5.91
CA PHE A 310 -23.44 10.48 -5.39
C PHE A 310 -23.15 11.94 -5.80
N PRO A 311 -23.52 12.36 -7.03
CA PRO A 311 -23.11 13.66 -7.58
C PRO A 311 -23.59 14.88 -6.78
N ARG A 312 -24.60 14.72 -5.90
CA ARG A 312 -25.07 15.78 -5.00
C ARG A 312 -24.34 15.80 -3.66
N ALA A 313 -23.48 14.83 -3.37
CA ALA A 313 -22.83 14.72 -2.08
C ALA A 313 -21.95 15.95 -1.77
N ASN A 314 -22.20 16.58 -0.64
CA ASN A 314 -21.43 17.68 -0.09
C ASN A 314 -20.57 17.16 1.06
N ILE A 315 -19.35 16.71 0.77
CA ILE A 315 -18.49 16.01 1.71
C ILE A 315 -17.34 16.91 2.16
N GLU A 316 -17.22 17.08 3.47
CA GLU A 316 -16.02 17.60 4.15
C GLU A 316 -15.23 16.42 4.70
N LEU A 317 -13.96 16.27 4.27
CA LEU A 317 -13.04 15.26 4.78
C LEU A 317 -12.10 15.87 5.82
N VAL A 318 -12.09 15.30 7.01
CA VAL A 318 -11.12 15.59 8.07
C VAL A 318 -10.24 14.36 8.26
N THR A 319 -8.92 14.55 8.30
CA THR A 319 -7.98 13.48 8.62
C THR A 319 -7.35 13.76 9.98
N GLU A 320 -7.52 12.83 10.91
CA GLU A 320 -6.80 12.79 12.19
C GLU A 320 -5.97 11.50 12.23
N ALA A 321 -4.65 11.64 12.11
CA ALA A 321 -3.76 10.50 12.00
C ALA A 321 -2.47 10.72 12.79
N TRP A 322 -1.98 9.64 13.44
CA TRP A 322 -0.79 9.72 14.27
C TRP A 322 0.15 8.54 14.02
N GLY A 323 1.20 8.78 13.24
CA GLY A 323 2.16 7.75 12.83
C GLY A 323 2.76 6.95 13.98
N GLY A 324 2.78 5.62 13.83
CA GLY A 324 3.34 4.69 14.83
C GLY A 324 2.50 4.53 16.10
N ARG A 325 1.28 5.06 16.13
CA ARG A 325 0.39 5.01 17.30
C ARG A 325 -0.87 4.19 17.02
N ASN A 326 -1.56 3.85 18.09
CA ASN A 326 -2.75 3.00 18.09
C ASN A 326 -3.91 3.70 18.83
N THR A 327 -5.08 3.07 18.89
CA THR A 327 -6.24 3.64 19.58
C THR A 327 -5.97 3.93 21.06
N ALA A 328 -5.19 3.09 21.77
CA ALA A 328 -4.84 3.35 23.19
C ALA A 328 -3.99 4.61 23.36
N SER A 329 -3.12 4.90 22.40
CA SER A 329 -2.30 6.13 22.42
C SER A 329 -3.20 7.37 22.43
N TYR A 330 -4.17 7.44 21.53
CA TYR A 330 -5.15 8.54 21.49
C TYR A 330 -5.96 8.67 22.78
N LEU A 331 -6.45 7.54 23.32
CA LEU A 331 -7.27 7.52 24.53
C LEU A 331 -6.51 7.95 25.78
N SER A 332 -5.18 7.79 25.79
CA SER A 332 -4.31 8.15 26.93
C SER A 332 -3.75 9.57 26.85
N GLU A 333 -3.90 10.28 25.72
CA GLU A 333 -3.38 11.64 25.57
C GLU A 333 -4.11 12.64 26.48
N PRO A 334 -3.36 13.47 27.21
CA PRO A 334 -3.98 14.47 28.08
C PRO A 334 -4.65 15.58 27.28
N PRO A 335 -5.62 16.31 27.90
CA PRO A 335 -6.21 17.48 27.28
C PRO A 335 -5.16 18.52 26.86
N GLY A 336 -5.38 19.15 25.69
CA GLY A 336 -4.46 20.12 25.09
C GLY A 336 -3.33 19.50 24.28
N SER A 337 -3.16 18.17 24.25
CA SER A 337 -2.17 17.52 23.39
C SER A 337 -2.62 17.47 21.93
N PRO A 338 -1.66 17.39 20.97
CA PRO A 338 -1.96 17.41 19.52
C PRO A 338 -2.89 16.30 19.07
N HIS A 339 -2.95 15.17 19.78
CA HIS A 339 -3.71 13.98 19.40
C HIS A 339 -4.67 13.52 20.52
N ASN A 340 -5.14 14.45 21.37
CA ASN A 340 -6.12 14.09 22.38
C ASN A 340 -7.42 13.60 21.73
N TYR A 341 -7.85 12.39 22.10
CA TYR A 341 -9.04 11.74 21.52
C TYR A 341 -10.30 12.61 21.59
N ARG A 342 -10.57 13.20 22.79
CA ARG A 342 -11.80 13.99 22.98
C ARG A 342 -11.80 15.28 22.15
N GLU A 343 -10.65 15.93 22.04
CA GLU A 343 -10.54 17.20 21.33
C GLU A 343 -10.43 17.02 19.81
N LYS A 344 -9.68 16.02 19.35
CA LYS A 344 -9.36 15.84 17.92
C LYS A 344 -10.32 14.91 17.21
N VAL A 345 -10.76 13.84 17.87
CA VAL A 345 -11.68 12.87 17.27
C VAL A 345 -13.12 13.25 17.55
N LEU A 346 -13.52 13.34 18.81
CA LEU A 346 -14.91 13.71 19.17
C LEU A 346 -15.20 15.19 18.90
N GLY A 347 -14.22 16.07 19.16
CA GLY A 347 -14.34 17.52 18.90
C GLY A 347 -14.44 17.89 17.43
N ALA A 348 -14.03 17.01 16.50
CA ALA A 348 -14.26 17.18 15.07
C ALA A 348 -15.76 17.10 14.70
N LYS A 349 -16.60 16.55 15.58
CA LYS A 349 -18.06 16.38 15.39
C LYS A 349 -18.38 15.72 14.02
N PRO A 350 -17.81 14.54 13.74
CA PRO A 350 -18.07 13.85 12.49
C PRO A 350 -19.51 13.34 12.41
N ASP A 351 -20.03 13.23 11.18
CA ASP A 351 -21.23 12.45 10.88
C ASP A 351 -20.90 10.98 10.65
N LEU A 352 -19.72 10.74 10.05
CA LEU A 352 -19.18 9.42 9.77
C LEU A 352 -17.72 9.35 10.21
N VAL A 353 -17.38 8.36 11.02
CA VAL A 353 -16.01 7.99 11.32
C VAL A 353 -15.60 6.79 10.46
N VAL A 354 -14.44 6.85 9.84
CA VAL A 354 -13.79 5.69 9.21
C VAL A 354 -12.46 5.50 9.91
N SER A 355 -12.29 4.39 10.63
CA SER A 355 -11.08 4.15 11.41
C SER A 355 -10.25 2.99 10.84
N GLU A 356 -8.92 3.21 10.70
CA GLU A 356 -7.94 2.20 10.29
C GLU A 356 -6.73 2.29 11.22
N PHE A 357 -6.38 1.17 11.90
CA PHE A 357 -5.25 1.09 12.81
C PHE A 357 -4.48 -0.21 12.63
N VAL A 358 -3.41 -0.22 11.82
CA VAL A 358 -2.51 -1.37 11.75
C VAL A 358 -1.75 -1.57 13.06
N ASN A 359 -1.53 -0.50 13.83
CA ASN A 359 -0.79 -0.55 15.10
C ASN A 359 -1.62 -1.08 16.29
N ASP A 360 -2.90 -1.39 16.10
CA ASP A 360 -3.70 -2.15 17.08
C ASP A 360 -3.50 -3.68 16.96
N ALA A 361 -2.60 -4.14 16.08
CA ALA A 361 -2.37 -5.56 15.76
C ALA A 361 -2.04 -6.45 16.97
N GLY A 362 -1.64 -5.88 18.10
CA GLY A 362 -1.41 -6.61 19.35
C GLY A 362 -2.67 -6.97 20.11
N LEU A 363 -3.85 -6.49 19.71
CA LEU A 363 -5.11 -6.80 20.38
C LEU A 363 -5.62 -8.19 20.01
N ASN A 364 -6.19 -8.88 21.00
CA ASN A 364 -6.98 -10.09 20.77
C ASN A 364 -8.49 -9.76 20.73
N PRO A 365 -9.39 -10.71 20.32
CA PRO A 365 -10.80 -10.42 20.18
C PRO A 365 -11.51 -9.87 21.45
N PRO A 366 -11.26 -10.35 22.69
CA PRO A 366 -11.81 -9.74 23.88
C PRO A 366 -11.35 -8.28 24.11
N GLN A 367 -10.09 -7.98 23.81
CA GLN A 367 -9.55 -6.62 23.95
C GLN A 367 -10.11 -5.67 22.88
N VAL A 368 -10.35 -6.17 21.67
CA VAL A 368 -11.08 -5.43 20.63
C VAL A 368 -12.48 -5.12 21.13
N GLU A 369 -13.22 -6.12 21.61
CA GLU A 369 -14.57 -5.92 22.13
C GLU A 369 -14.61 -4.83 23.20
N GLU A 370 -13.75 -4.93 24.21
CA GLU A 370 -13.71 -3.97 25.31
C GLU A 370 -13.42 -2.54 24.82
N ARG A 371 -12.41 -2.38 23.97
CA ARG A 371 -11.97 -1.06 23.53
C ARG A 371 -12.91 -0.45 22.52
N TYR A 372 -13.33 -1.23 21.53
CA TYR A 372 -14.16 -0.74 20.43
C TYR A 372 -15.61 -0.50 20.88
N ALA A 373 -16.11 -1.20 21.91
CA ALA A 373 -17.41 -0.89 22.50
C ALA A 373 -17.43 0.51 23.16
N LYS A 374 -16.34 0.95 23.78
CA LYS A 374 -16.24 2.32 24.32
C LYS A 374 -16.22 3.35 23.20
N LEU A 375 -15.46 3.10 22.13
CA LEU A 375 -15.42 3.98 20.97
C LEU A 375 -16.79 4.08 20.30
N LEU A 376 -17.47 2.96 20.15
CA LEU A 376 -18.83 2.92 19.57
C LEU A 376 -19.82 3.74 20.40
N ALA A 377 -19.79 3.60 21.71
CA ALA A 377 -20.64 4.37 22.63
C ALA A 377 -20.37 5.89 22.49
N ASP A 378 -19.12 6.29 22.41
CA ASP A 378 -18.74 7.70 22.23
C ASP A 378 -19.25 8.24 20.89
N PHE A 379 -19.09 7.50 19.79
CA PHE A 379 -19.57 7.91 18.46
C PHE A 379 -21.10 7.96 18.39
N GLN A 380 -21.79 6.98 18.98
CA GLN A 380 -23.24 6.99 19.10
C GLN A 380 -23.74 8.19 19.91
N GLY A 381 -23.03 8.55 20.99
CA GLY A 381 -23.33 9.74 21.80
C GLY A 381 -23.23 11.05 21.03
N LEU A 382 -22.38 11.11 19.99
CA LEU A 382 -22.28 12.24 19.05
C LEU A 382 -23.34 12.16 17.92
N GLY A 383 -24.01 11.03 17.77
CA GLY A 383 -24.82 10.76 16.60
C GLY A 383 -23.99 10.42 15.35
N ALA A 384 -22.72 10.10 15.47
CA ALA A 384 -21.89 9.67 14.35
C ALA A 384 -22.12 8.19 14.00
N GLU A 385 -22.02 7.86 12.72
CA GLU A 385 -21.97 6.49 12.22
C GLU A 385 -20.52 6.06 12.06
N TRP A 386 -20.26 4.74 12.04
CA TRP A 386 -18.89 4.24 12.06
C TRP A 386 -18.66 3.12 11.04
N ILE A 387 -17.56 3.25 10.28
CA ILE A 387 -16.98 2.18 9.47
C ILE A 387 -15.63 1.79 10.10
N ILE A 388 -15.47 0.52 10.42
CA ILE A 388 -14.17 -0.08 10.73
C ILE A 388 -13.56 -0.54 9.41
N LEU A 389 -12.37 -0.05 9.09
CA LEU A 389 -11.58 -0.48 7.97
C LEU A 389 -10.49 -1.43 8.49
N THR A 390 -10.52 -2.71 8.08
CA THR A 390 -9.49 -3.66 8.52
C THR A 390 -8.13 -3.28 7.93
N PRO A 391 -7.02 -3.46 8.69
CA PRO A 391 -5.69 -3.13 8.19
C PRO A 391 -5.25 -4.08 7.07
N HIS A 392 -4.32 -3.61 6.26
CA HIS A 392 -3.63 -4.37 5.24
C HIS A 392 -2.71 -5.46 5.84
N TYR A 393 -2.20 -6.36 4.99
CA TYR A 393 -1.13 -7.27 5.37
C TYR A 393 0.17 -6.49 5.53
N VAL A 394 0.93 -6.82 6.57
CA VAL A 394 2.26 -6.28 6.85
C VAL A 394 3.32 -7.33 6.51
N ARG A 395 4.60 -7.03 6.70
CA ARG A 395 5.68 -7.99 6.43
C ARG A 395 5.37 -9.38 7.03
N PRO A 396 5.74 -10.47 6.33
CA PRO A 396 5.28 -11.82 6.68
C PRO A 396 5.57 -12.26 8.12
N ASP A 397 6.77 -12.01 8.62
CA ASP A 397 7.18 -12.44 9.97
C ASP A 397 6.40 -11.73 11.09
N TRP A 398 5.88 -10.50 10.87
CA TRP A 398 5.00 -9.82 11.82
C TRP A 398 3.58 -10.39 11.84
N MET A 399 3.24 -11.15 10.82
CA MET A 399 1.98 -11.89 10.73
C MET A 399 2.13 -13.38 11.08
N ASN A 400 3.30 -13.80 11.55
CA ASN A 400 3.66 -15.21 11.77
C ASN A 400 3.53 -16.06 10.49
N LEU A 401 3.80 -15.47 9.32
CA LEU A 401 3.79 -16.13 8.03
C LEU A 401 5.22 -16.44 7.57
N THR A 402 5.41 -17.60 7.00
CA THR A 402 6.69 -18.04 6.40
C THR A 402 6.73 -17.84 4.88
N ARG A 403 5.60 -17.51 4.27
CA ARG A 403 5.44 -17.28 2.83
C ARG A 403 4.30 -16.30 2.56
N GLU A 404 4.26 -15.76 1.34
CA GLU A 404 3.27 -14.75 0.91
C GLU A 404 2.19 -15.32 -0.02
N ARG A 405 2.23 -16.61 -0.32
CA ARG A 405 1.21 -17.29 -1.13
C ARG A 405 0.44 -18.32 -0.31
N ASP A 406 -0.74 -18.69 -0.80
CA ASP A 406 -1.67 -19.60 -0.13
C ASP A 406 -2.14 -19.07 1.24
N VAL A 407 -2.31 -17.74 1.35
CA VAL A 407 -2.68 -17.01 2.57
C VAL A 407 -3.91 -16.16 2.29
N ASP A 408 -5.05 -16.81 2.12
CA ASP A 408 -6.33 -16.14 1.81
C ASP A 408 -6.93 -15.40 3.02
N GLU A 409 -6.64 -15.87 4.24
CA GLU A 409 -7.19 -15.32 5.48
C GLU A 409 -6.08 -14.67 6.30
N ASP A 410 -6.40 -13.53 6.89
CA ASP A 410 -5.50 -12.82 7.80
C ASP A 410 -5.37 -13.60 9.11
N PRO A 411 -4.16 -14.04 9.51
CA PRO A 411 -3.97 -14.85 10.69
C PRO A 411 -4.00 -14.04 12.00
N ARG A 412 -4.01 -12.70 11.94
CA ARG A 412 -3.93 -11.86 13.13
C ARG A 412 -5.21 -11.91 13.97
N PRO A 413 -5.10 -12.19 15.29
CA PRO A 413 -6.25 -12.17 16.20
C PRO A 413 -7.01 -10.84 16.22
N TYR A 414 -6.31 -9.73 16.02
CA TYR A 414 -6.88 -8.40 15.90
C TYR A 414 -7.92 -8.30 14.78
N VAL A 415 -7.59 -8.75 13.56
CA VAL A 415 -8.50 -8.71 12.42
C VAL A 415 -9.72 -9.62 12.66
N ALA A 416 -9.49 -10.80 13.23
CA ALA A 416 -10.59 -11.68 13.66
C ALA A 416 -11.49 -10.97 14.70
N GLY A 417 -10.90 -10.22 15.63
CA GLY A 417 -11.63 -9.41 16.62
C GLY A 417 -12.49 -8.32 15.97
N LEU A 418 -11.96 -7.58 15.00
CA LEU A 418 -12.71 -6.56 14.26
C LEU A 418 -13.91 -7.15 13.52
N ARG A 419 -13.72 -8.30 12.85
CA ARG A 419 -14.81 -9.03 12.17
C ARG A 419 -15.88 -9.48 13.15
N GLN A 420 -15.50 -10.05 14.31
CA GLN A 420 -16.42 -10.47 15.36
C GLN A 420 -17.18 -9.30 15.99
N PHE A 421 -16.49 -8.17 16.22
CA PHE A 421 -17.10 -6.96 16.74
C PHE A 421 -18.16 -6.40 15.77
N ALA A 422 -17.82 -6.25 14.50
CA ALA A 422 -18.73 -5.74 13.49
C ALA A 422 -19.94 -6.67 13.25
N ALA A 423 -19.79 -7.98 13.46
CA ALA A 423 -20.90 -8.91 13.36
C ALA A 423 -21.92 -8.80 14.52
N ARG A 424 -21.49 -8.27 15.68
CA ARG A 424 -22.33 -8.16 16.89
C ARG A 424 -22.89 -6.76 17.15
N HIS A 425 -22.31 -5.75 16.54
CA HIS A 425 -22.62 -4.34 16.80
C HIS A 425 -23.12 -3.63 15.53
N PRO A 426 -23.90 -2.54 15.65
CA PRO A 426 -24.39 -1.76 14.51
C PRO A 426 -23.28 -0.86 13.94
N VAL A 427 -22.25 -1.47 13.40
CA VAL A 427 -21.08 -0.83 12.80
C VAL A 427 -20.79 -1.48 11.44
N ALA A 428 -20.41 -0.69 10.45
CA ALA A 428 -20.03 -1.22 9.16
C ALA A 428 -18.58 -1.69 9.16
N LEU A 429 -18.28 -2.78 8.46
CA LEU A 429 -16.93 -3.31 8.28
C LEU A 429 -16.54 -3.27 6.82
N ALA A 430 -15.49 -2.52 6.49
CA ALA A 430 -14.80 -2.57 5.20
C ALA A 430 -13.60 -3.52 5.33
N ASP A 431 -13.69 -4.73 4.76
CA ASP A 431 -12.70 -5.78 4.97
C ASP A 431 -11.58 -5.75 3.92
N ALA A 432 -10.67 -4.79 4.03
CA ALA A 432 -9.51 -4.69 3.15
C ALA A 432 -8.54 -5.86 3.32
N ALA A 433 -8.40 -6.42 4.53
CA ALA A 433 -7.55 -7.58 4.78
C ALA A 433 -7.90 -8.78 3.88
N ARG A 434 -9.20 -8.98 3.58
CA ARG A 434 -9.65 -10.01 2.65
C ARG A 434 -9.14 -9.78 1.23
N ARG A 435 -9.08 -8.53 0.76
CA ARG A 435 -8.54 -8.17 -0.55
C ARG A 435 -7.03 -8.39 -0.62
N TYR A 436 -6.32 -8.06 0.46
CA TYR A 436 -4.89 -8.35 0.57
C TYR A 436 -4.59 -9.85 0.55
N GLY A 437 -5.40 -10.66 1.22
CA GLY A 437 -5.29 -12.11 1.21
C GLY A 437 -5.47 -12.76 -0.17
N ARG A 438 -6.10 -12.06 -1.13
CA ARG A 438 -6.31 -12.56 -2.51
C ARG A 438 -5.24 -12.10 -3.50
N LEU A 439 -4.30 -11.23 -3.12
CA LEU A 439 -3.28 -10.71 -4.05
C LEU A 439 -2.41 -11.81 -4.65
N TRP A 440 -2.04 -12.82 -3.87
CA TRP A 440 -1.24 -13.93 -4.38
C TRP A 440 -1.95 -14.70 -5.51
N ARG A 441 -3.31 -14.77 -5.49
CA ARG A 441 -4.11 -15.37 -6.58
C ARG A 441 -4.11 -14.49 -7.82
N GLN A 442 -3.83 -13.21 -7.68
CA GLN A 442 -3.64 -12.26 -8.77
C GLN A 442 -2.18 -12.20 -9.24
N GLY A 443 -1.36 -13.13 -8.77
CA GLY A 443 0.05 -13.22 -9.13
C GLY A 443 0.94 -12.21 -8.41
N LEU A 444 0.49 -11.58 -7.31
CA LEU A 444 1.21 -10.53 -6.60
C LEU A 444 1.57 -10.95 -5.16
N PRO A 445 2.85 -11.00 -4.82
CA PRO A 445 3.25 -10.99 -3.42
C PRO A 445 2.82 -9.68 -2.77
N TYR A 446 2.09 -9.74 -1.66
CA TYR A 446 1.55 -8.52 -1.04
C TYR A 446 2.64 -7.56 -0.51
N SER A 447 3.82 -8.08 -0.15
CA SER A 447 4.96 -7.24 0.24
C SER A 447 5.47 -6.32 -0.87
N THR A 448 5.18 -6.64 -2.14
CA THR A 448 5.52 -5.77 -3.28
C THR A 448 4.71 -4.48 -3.32
N LEU A 449 3.72 -4.33 -2.44
CA LEU A 449 2.95 -3.10 -2.29
C LEU A 449 3.48 -2.21 -1.15
N MET A 450 4.54 -2.62 -0.42
CA MET A 450 5.04 -1.91 0.77
C MET A 450 6.23 -1.00 0.42
N LEU A 451 6.05 0.32 0.54
CA LEU A 451 7.10 1.32 0.25
C LEU A 451 8.24 1.31 1.26
N ASN A 452 7.95 0.97 2.52
CA ASN A 452 8.96 0.85 3.58
C ASN A 452 9.32 -0.62 3.89
N SER A 453 8.88 -1.57 3.06
CA SER A 453 9.09 -3.02 3.23
C SER A 453 8.55 -3.60 4.54
N ILE A 454 7.74 -2.85 5.27
CA ILE A 454 7.17 -3.24 6.57
C ILE A 454 5.64 -3.16 6.53
N ASN A 455 5.09 -1.94 6.42
CA ASN A 455 3.66 -1.68 6.62
C ASN A 455 3.15 -0.37 5.99
N HIS A 456 3.88 0.25 5.06
CA HIS A 456 3.43 1.44 4.34
C HIS A 456 2.99 1.10 2.91
N PRO A 457 1.69 0.87 2.67
CA PRO A 457 1.19 0.53 1.33
C PRO A 457 1.41 1.67 0.34
N ASP A 458 1.75 1.33 -0.90
CA ASP A 458 1.78 2.27 -2.01
C ASP A 458 0.33 2.59 -2.50
N ALA A 459 0.22 3.40 -3.55
CA ALA A 459 -1.09 3.78 -4.12
C ALA A 459 -1.95 2.56 -4.53
N ARG A 460 -1.33 1.44 -4.96
CA ARG A 460 -2.04 0.18 -5.28
C ARG A 460 -2.67 -0.42 -4.03
N GLY A 461 -1.91 -0.44 -2.93
CA GLY A 461 -2.39 -0.91 -1.64
C GLY A 461 -3.47 -0.01 -1.06
N MET A 462 -3.32 1.32 -1.18
CA MET A 462 -4.35 2.28 -0.77
C MET A 462 -5.67 2.11 -1.53
N LYS A 463 -5.59 1.73 -2.82
CA LYS A 463 -6.78 1.41 -3.61
C LYS A 463 -7.55 0.22 -3.05
N LEU A 464 -6.90 -0.79 -2.48
CA LEU A 464 -7.59 -1.95 -1.90
C LEU A 464 -8.45 -1.56 -0.68
N PHE A 465 -8.02 -0.60 0.13
CA PHE A 465 -8.83 -0.02 1.19
C PHE A 465 -10.07 0.68 0.63
N THR A 466 -9.88 1.51 -0.38
CA THR A 466 -10.97 2.21 -1.05
C THR A 466 -11.97 1.25 -1.68
N ASP A 467 -11.48 0.20 -2.33
CA ASP A 467 -12.35 -0.83 -2.92
C ASP A 467 -13.18 -1.54 -1.86
N ALA A 468 -12.60 -1.88 -0.69
CA ALA A 468 -13.33 -2.48 0.43
C ALA A 468 -14.38 -1.52 1.01
N LEU A 469 -14.06 -0.24 1.15
CA LEU A 469 -15.02 0.78 1.58
C LEU A 469 -16.20 0.90 0.62
N MET A 470 -15.94 0.90 -0.69
CA MET A 470 -16.97 1.06 -1.73
C MET A 470 -17.89 -0.16 -1.88
N GLU A 471 -17.50 -1.34 -1.37
CA GLU A 471 -18.40 -2.51 -1.29
C GLU A 471 -19.62 -2.26 -0.41
N LEU A 472 -19.49 -1.41 0.61
CA LEU A 472 -20.56 -1.11 1.54
C LEU A 472 -21.71 -0.32 0.90
N PHE A 473 -21.42 0.46 -0.12
CA PHE A 473 -22.37 1.41 -0.73
C PHE A 473 -23.06 0.79 -1.94
N PRO A 474 -24.34 1.14 -2.19
CA PRO A 474 -25.06 0.68 -3.39
C PRO A 474 -24.31 1.14 -4.64
N ASP A 475 -24.51 0.42 -5.75
CA ASP A 475 -24.01 0.89 -7.05
C ASP A 475 -24.70 2.19 -7.45
N ALA A 476 -24.12 2.90 -8.43
CA ALA A 476 -24.77 4.10 -8.95
C ALA A 476 -26.16 3.74 -9.49
N PRO A 477 -27.18 4.61 -9.27
CA PRO A 477 -28.55 4.37 -9.73
C PRO A 477 -28.66 4.28 -11.25
#